data_25fd241e83e64be7838eb338448d4271
#
_entry.id   25fd241e83e64be7838eb338448d4271
#
_cell.length_a   1.000
_cell.length_b   1.000
_cell.length_c   1.000
_cell.angle_alpha   90.00
_cell.angle_beta   90.00
_cell.angle_gamma   90.00
#
_symmetry.space_group_name_H-M   'P 1'
#
loop_
_entity.id
_entity.type
_entity.pdbx_description
1 polymer ?
#
loop_
_entity_poly.entity_id
_entity_poly.type
_entity_poly.pdbx_seq_one_letter_code
_entity_poly.pdbx_strand_id
1 'polypeptide(L)'
;MLRVAFLIILSTAAGSLGAAVGSEQAGWREVVRQFAAQHFKNPAWGYSHSVRDYKLAKDLAEADHVTLDDDVLFAAAYLHDMAAFAPWDREKEGVDHADEGARVVDTVLKGTGFPSAKIDAVRNAIRTHMFARTPVGPEALYLHDADALDWLGAIGVARVMALVDPNGGEPDGPKAVKMLEDNLAQVPSRVLSPAGRKRVPLLQQELAAFLEDLRRETDGYRML
;
A
#
# COMPACT_ATOMS: atom_id res chain seq x y z
N MET A 1 56.94 -32.90 56.98
CA MET A 1 57.02 -31.77 55.98
C MET A 1 56.65 -32.34 54.60
N LEU A 2 55.45 -32.08 54.17
CA LEU A 2 54.88 -32.66 52.98
C LEU A 2 55.09 -31.65 51.80
N ARG A 3 55.82 -32.03 50.78
CA ARG A 3 55.98 -31.18 49.55
C ARG A 3 54.87 -31.55 48.57
N VAL A 4 54.01 -30.62 48.34
CA VAL A 4 52.96 -30.71 47.31
C VAL A 4 53.58 -30.19 46.00
N ALA A 5 53.64 -31.03 44.96
CA ALA A 5 54.04 -30.66 43.61
C ALA A 5 52.80 -30.15 42.81
N PHE A 6 52.89 -28.94 42.36
CA PHE A 6 51.90 -28.39 41.46
C PHE A 6 52.17 -28.79 39.98
N LEU A 7 51.27 -29.56 39.42
CA LEU A 7 51.27 -29.90 37.97
C LEU A 7 50.59 -28.81 37.19
N ILE A 8 51.33 -28.09 36.35
CA ILE A 8 50.78 -27.10 35.45
C ILE A 8 50.33 -27.80 34.17
N ILE A 9 49.02 -27.88 33.94
CA ILE A 9 48.44 -28.37 32.69
C ILE A 9 48.34 -27.15 31.74
N LEU A 10 49.16 -27.12 30.70
CA LEU A 10 48.99 -26.20 29.58
C LEU A 10 47.79 -26.66 28.73
N SER A 11 46.70 -25.91 28.83
CA SER A 11 45.55 -26.05 27.93
C SER A 11 45.83 -25.24 26.66
N THR A 12 46.02 -25.90 25.54
CA THR A 12 46.06 -25.28 24.22
C THR A 12 44.63 -24.98 23.81
N ALA A 13 44.26 -23.71 23.91
CA ALA A 13 43.00 -23.20 23.34
C ALA A 13 43.12 -23.22 21.80
N ALA A 14 42.47 -24.18 21.16
CA ALA A 14 42.19 -24.12 19.73
C ALA A 14 41.18 -23.02 19.48
N GLY A 15 41.66 -21.94 18.88
CA GLY A 15 40.78 -20.85 18.43
C GLY A 15 39.87 -21.38 17.33
N SER A 16 38.58 -21.54 17.65
CA SER A 16 37.54 -21.67 16.62
C SER A 16 37.43 -20.35 15.89
N LEU A 17 37.79 -20.32 14.60
CA LEU A 17 37.37 -19.27 13.70
C LEU A 17 35.85 -19.27 13.70
N GLY A 18 35.25 -18.27 14.34
CA GLY A 18 33.85 -17.99 14.22
C GLY A 18 33.58 -17.65 12.75
N ALA A 19 32.85 -18.52 12.04
CA ALA A 19 32.29 -18.19 10.77
C ALA A 19 31.48 -16.90 10.96
N ALA A 20 31.85 -15.85 10.23
CA ALA A 20 31.06 -14.64 10.11
C ALA A 20 29.70 -15.10 9.59
N VAL A 21 28.66 -14.98 10.41
CA VAL A 21 27.27 -15.12 9.98
C VAL A 21 27.07 -13.97 8.98
N GLY A 22 27.15 -14.31 7.71
CA GLY A 22 26.81 -13.38 6.63
C GLY A 22 25.38 -12.91 6.91
N SER A 23 25.18 -11.61 7.01
CA SER A 23 23.86 -11.02 7.07
C SER A 23 23.12 -11.54 5.83
N GLU A 24 22.14 -12.40 6.04
CA GLU A 24 21.25 -12.86 4.97
C GLU A 24 20.65 -11.60 4.36
N GLN A 25 20.97 -11.32 3.11
CA GLN A 25 20.50 -10.12 2.43
C GLN A 25 18.98 -10.22 2.38
N ALA A 26 18.29 -9.26 2.99
CA ALA A 26 16.83 -9.26 3.04
C ALA A 26 16.28 -9.48 1.64
N GLY A 27 15.32 -10.41 1.48
CA GLY A 27 14.71 -10.66 0.19
C GLY A 27 14.06 -9.38 -0.36
N TRP A 28 13.97 -9.25 -1.67
CA TRP A 28 13.46 -8.04 -2.32
C TRP A 28 12.09 -7.57 -1.79
N ARG A 29 11.22 -8.49 -1.38
CA ARG A 29 9.91 -8.16 -0.78
C ARG A 29 10.05 -7.41 0.53
N GLU A 30 11.02 -7.80 1.35
CA GLU A 30 11.28 -7.11 2.61
C GLU A 30 11.87 -5.72 2.37
N VAL A 31 12.76 -5.57 1.39
CA VAL A 31 13.27 -4.25 0.98
C VAL A 31 12.13 -3.33 0.55
N VAL A 32 11.20 -3.81 -0.27
CA VAL A 32 10.03 -3.05 -0.73
C VAL A 32 9.11 -2.68 0.44
N ARG A 33 8.82 -3.61 1.37
CA ARG A 33 8.02 -3.30 2.56
C ARG A 33 8.65 -2.23 3.43
N GLN A 34 9.93 -2.36 3.72
CA GLN A 34 10.66 -1.40 4.54
C GLN A 34 10.71 -0.03 3.88
N PHE A 35 10.94 0.00 2.57
CA PHE A 35 10.91 1.23 1.79
C PHE A 35 9.54 1.91 1.90
N ALA A 36 8.44 1.21 1.60
CA ALA A 36 7.10 1.75 1.70
C ALA A 36 6.77 2.21 3.14
N ALA A 37 7.10 1.39 4.15
CA ALA A 37 6.88 1.73 5.55
C ALA A 37 7.68 2.95 6.02
N GLN A 38 8.84 3.22 5.44
CA GLN A 38 9.67 4.38 5.79
C GLN A 38 9.20 5.66 5.09
N HIS A 39 8.79 5.57 3.84
CA HIS A 39 8.51 6.73 3.00
C HIS A 39 7.03 7.11 2.94
N PHE A 40 6.09 6.17 2.97
CA PHE A 40 4.68 6.44 2.73
C PHE A 40 3.95 6.76 4.04
N LYS A 41 4.14 8.00 4.52
CA LYS A 41 3.61 8.50 5.80
C LYS A 41 2.36 9.36 5.59
N ASN A 42 1.29 8.74 5.12
CA ASN A 42 -0.01 9.38 4.97
C ASN A 42 -1.10 8.48 5.56
N PRO A 43 -2.08 9.01 6.30
CA PRO A 43 -3.12 8.20 6.92
C PRO A 43 -4.10 7.60 5.91
N ALA A 44 -4.27 8.22 4.72
CA ALA A 44 -5.22 7.78 3.71
C ALA A 44 -4.58 6.86 2.64
N TRP A 45 -3.44 7.25 2.06
CA TRP A 45 -2.76 6.52 0.97
C TRP A 45 -1.32 6.10 1.29
N GLY A 46 -1.01 5.94 2.59
CA GLY A 46 0.32 5.51 3.03
C GLY A 46 0.47 3.99 3.10
N TYR A 47 1.49 3.54 3.81
CA TYR A 47 1.88 2.13 3.91
C TYR A 47 0.71 1.17 4.23
N SER A 48 -0.18 1.53 5.14
CA SER A 48 -1.32 0.67 5.51
C SER A 48 -2.31 0.47 4.37
N HIS A 49 -2.48 1.46 3.49
CA HIS A 49 -3.26 1.36 2.25
C HIS A 49 -2.61 0.34 1.31
N SER A 50 -1.33 0.47 1.00
CA SER A 50 -0.60 -0.50 0.16
C SER A 50 -0.75 -1.96 0.64
N VAL A 51 -0.70 -2.17 1.97
CA VAL A 51 -0.90 -3.50 2.57
C VAL A 51 -2.31 -4.04 2.33
N ARG A 52 -3.34 -3.17 2.49
CA ARG A 52 -4.74 -3.57 2.25
C ARG A 52 -5.00 -3.88 0.79
N ASP A 53 -4.48 -3.06 -0.12
CA ASP A 53 -4.67 -3.24 -1.55
C ASP A 53 -4.04 -4.52 -2.06
N TYR A 54 -2.82 -4.83 -1.62
CA TYR A 54 -2.21 -6.12 -1.96
C TYR A 54 -3.08 -7.29 -1.51
N LYS A 55 -3.57 -7.26 -0.26
CA LYS A 55 -4.44 -8.32 0.25
C LYS A 55 -5.77 -8.39 -0.50
N LEU A 56 -6.42 -7.26 -0.68
CA LEU A 56 -7.72 -7.18 -1.33
C LEU A 56 -7.65 -7.61 -2.79
N ALA A 57 -6.64 -7.18 -3.54
CA ALA A 57 -6.42 -7.61 -4.91
C ALA A 57 -6.30 -9.15 -5.04
N LYS A 58 -5.58 -9.78 -4.11
CA LYS A 58 -5.48 -11.24 -4.05
C LYS A 58 -6.82 -11.90 -3.75
N ASP A 59 -7.54 -11.40 -2.74
CA ASP A 59 -8.84 -11.93 -2.35
C ASP A 59 -9.86 -11.82 -3.51
N LEU A 60 -9.81 -10.74 -4.28
CA LEU A 60 -10.67 -10.54 -5.46
C LEU A 60 -10.33 -11.51 -6.58
N ALA A 61 -9.03 -11.64 -6.91
CA ALA A 61 -8.57 -12.55 -7.95
C ALA A 61 -8.87 -14.01 -7.61
N GLU A 62 -8.69 -14.42 -6.36
CA GLU A 62 -9.03 -15.76 -5.87
C GLU A 62 -10.54 -16.03 -6.03
N ALA A 63 -11.40 -15.07 -5.67
CA ALA A 63 -12.85 -15.19 -5.82
C ALA A 63 -13.31 -15.28 -7.28
N ASP A 64 -12.56 -14.70 -8.22
CA ASP A 64 -12.80 -14.79 -9.66
C ASP A 64 -12.02 -15.96 -10.32
N HIS A 65 -11.31 -16.78 -9.55
CA HIS A 65 -10.47 -17.89 -10.02
C HIS A 65 -9.38 -17.45 -11.01
N VAL A 66 -8.81 -16.25 -10.83
CA VAL A 66 -7.74 -15.71 -11.66
C VAL A 66 -6.40 -15.88 -10.97
N THR A 67 -5.43 -16.46 -11.68
CA THR A 67 -4.05 -16.57 -11.19
C THR A 67 -3.29 -15.29 -11.54
N LEU A 68 -2.67 -14.67 -10.53
CA LEU A 68 -1.84 -13.48 -10.66
C LEU A 68 -0.34 -13.83 -10.58
N ASP A 69 0.49 -13.05 -11.23
CA ASP A 69 1.92 -13.02 -10.91
C ASP A 69 2.09 -12.26 -9.59
N ASP A 70 2.28 -13.02 -8.50
CA ASP A 70 2.35 -12.47 -7.14
C ASP A 70 3.57 -11.55 -6.92
N ASP A 71 4.64 -11.68 -7.71
CA ASP A 71 5.76 -10.74 -7.65
C ASP A 71 5.38 -9.39 -8.25
N VAL A 72 4.70 -9.41 -9.40
CA VAL A 72 4.22 -8.18 -10.05
C VAL A 72 3.20 -7.48 -9.17
N LEU A 73 2.19 -8.22 -8.69
CA LEU A 73 1.15 -7.65 -7.83
C LEU A 73 1.74 -7.07 -6.55
N PHE A 74 2.63 -7.81 -5.87
CA PHE A 74 3.25 -7.33 -4.64
C PHE A 74 4.02 -6.03 -4.86
N ALA A 75 4.91 -5.99 -5.85
CA ALA A 75 5.69 -4.80 -6.14
C ALA A 75 4.80 -3.62 -6.54
N ALA A 76 3.80 -3.85 -7.39
CA ALA A 76 2.87 -2.81 -7.82
C ALA A 76 2.03 -2.29 -6.64
N ALA A 77 1.40 -3.15 -5.84
CA ALA A 77 0.55 -2.74 -4.73
C ALA A 77 1.31 -1.98 -3.63
N TYR A 78 2.56 -2.37 -3.35
CA TYR A 78 3.36 -1.64 -2.36
C TYR A 78 3.95 -0.33 -2.87
N LEU A 79 4.04 -0.12 -4.18
CA LEU A 79 4.74 1.03 -4.77
C LEU A 79 3.84 1.91 -5.67
N HIS A 80 2.53 1.61 -5.83
CA HIS A 80 1.67 2.34 -6.79
C HIS A 80 1.60 3.84 -6.48
N ASP A 81 1.55 4.21 -5.22
CA ASP A 81 1.46 5.60 -4.76
C ASP A 81 2.83 6.22 -4.42
N MET A 82 3.95 5.58 -4.78
CA MET A 82 5.27 6.06 -4.38
C MET A 82 5.55 7.51 -4.80
N ALA A 83 5.00 7.93 -5.92
CA ALA A 83 5.20 9.30 -6.41
C ALA A 83 4.20 10.32 -5.84
N ALA A 84 3.32 9.93 -4.93
CA ALA A 84 2.62 10.85 -4.03
C ALA A 84 3.49 11.28 -2.83
N PHE A 85 4.76 10.82 -2.76
CA PHE A 85 5.69 11.11 -1.65
C PHE A 85 7.03 11.62 -2.16
N ALA A 86 7.67 12.49 -1.34
CA ALA A 86 9.03 12.94 -1.62
C ALA A 86 10.02 11.75 -1.68
N PRO A 87 11.02 11.79 -2.55
CA PRO A 87 11.37 12.90 -3.44
C PRO A 87 10.68 12.86 -4.82
N TRP A 88 9.73 11.94 -5.05
CA TRP A 88 9.10 11.73 -6.37
C TRP A 88 7.82 12.51 -6.58
N ASP A 89 7.27 13.12 -5.53
CA ASP A 89 6.08 13.97 -5.65
C ASP A 89 6.36 15.19 -6.55
N ARG A 90 5.67 15.22 -7.70
CA ARG A 90 5.73 16.28 -8.70
C ARG A 90 4.35 16.81 -9.06
N GLU A 91 3.38 16.62 -8.19
CA GLU A 91 2.00 17.06 -8.44
C GLU A 91 1.93 18.58 -8.70
N LYS A 92 2.73 19.37 -7.97
CA LYS A 92 2.84 20.82 -8.18
C LYS A 92 3.36 21.21 -9.56
N GLU A 93 4.03 20.31 -10.26
CA GLU A 93 4.49 20.48 -11.64
C GLU A 93 3.46 19.98 -12.67
N GLY A 94 2.29 19.51 -12.21
CA GLY A 94 1.24 18.93 -13.05
C GLY A 94 1.54 17.50 -13.52
N VAL A 95 2.46 16.80 -12.87
CA VAL A 95 2.81 15.41 -13.19
C VAL A 95 1.93 14.48 -12.39
N ASP A 96 1.23 13.58 -13.07
CA ASP A 96 0.40 12.54 -12.45
C ASP A 96 1.28 11.53 -11.71
N HIS A 97 0.92 11.20 -10.45
CA HIS A 97 1.73 10.32 -9.60
C HIS A 97 1.80 8.88 -10.13
N ALA A 98 0.77 8.38 -10.81
CA ALA A 98 0.80 7.05 -11.39
C ALA A 98 1.78 6.95 -12.57
N ASP A 99 1.87 8.00 -13.39
CA ASP A 99 2.85 8.06 -14.48
C ASP A 99 4.27 8.21 -13.93
N GLU A 100 4.47 9.08 -12.94
CA GLU A 100 5.76 9.26 -12.31
C GLU A 100 6.20 8.03 -11.52
N GLY A 101 5.31 7.42 -10.74
CA GLY A 101 5.58 6.16 -10.03
C GLY A 101 6.01 5.05 -10.99
N ALA A 102 5.28 4.87 -12.08
CA ALA A 102 5.65 3.90 -13.12
C ALA A 102 7.02 4.22 -13.76
N ARG A 103 7.37 5.50 -13.91
CA ARG A 103 8.66 5.92 -14.46
C ARG A 103 9.82 5.59 -13.53
N VAL A 104 9.64 5.75 -12.22
CA VAL A 104 10.74 5.70 -11.23
C VAL A 104 10.78 4.41 -10.41
N VAL A 105 9.80 3.50 -10.52
CA VAL A 105 9.69 2.29 -9.67
C VAL A 105 10.94 1.41 -9.69
N ASP A 106 11.67 1.39 -10.79
CA ASP A 106 12.91 0.61 -10.91
C ASP A 106 14.05 1.15 -10.03
N THR A 107 13.97 2.40 -9.55
CA THR A 107 14.93 2.93 -8.57
C THR A 107 14.86 2.19 -7.23
N VAL A 108 13.68 1.63 -6.89
CA VAL A 108 13.48 0.83 -5.69
C VAL A 108 13.76 -0.65 -5.97
N LEU A 109 13.38 -1.17 -7.14
CA LEU A 109 13.46 -2.59 -7.44
C LEU A 109 14.85 -3.05 -7.91
N LYS A 110 15.62 -2.19 -8.58
CA LYS A 110 16.98 -2.53 -9.06
C LYS A 110 17.92 -2.87 -7.90
N GLY A 111 18.68 -3.94 -8.09
CA GLY A 111 19.68 -4.38 -7.11
C GLY A 111 19.13 -5.12 -5.89
N THR A 112 17.80 -5.27 -5.76
CA THR A 112 17.18 -5.98 -4.64
C THR A 112 17.06 -7.49 -4.85
N GLY A 113 17.25 -7.98 -6.08
CA GLY A 113 16.96 -9.35 -6.49
C GLY A 113 15.55 -9.51 -7.10
N PHE A 114 14.79 -8.43 -7.30
CA PHE A 114 13.53 -8.47 -8.04
C PHE A 114 13.78 -8.90 -9.50
N PRO A 115 12.97 -9.81 -10.09
CA PRO A 115 13.15 -10.27 -11.46
C PRO A 115 13.01 -9.13 -12.47
N SER A 116 14.10 -8.72 -13.10
CA SER A 116 14.12 -7.55 -14.00
C SER A 116 13.14 -7.68 -15.18
N ALA A 117 12.89 -8.89 -15.65
CA ALA A 117 11.91 -9.17 -16.70
C ALA A 117 10.47 -8.81 -16.33
N LYS A 118 10.15 -8.66 -15.03
CA LYS A 118 8.82 -8.30 -14.54
C LYS A 118 8.63 -6.79 -14.30
N ILE A 119 9.68 -5.97 -14.40
CA ILE A 119 9.61 -4.52 -14.12
C ILE A 119 8.59 -3.82 -15.01
N ASP A 120 8.51 -4.15 -16.28
CA ASP A 120 7.56 -3.50 -17.19
C ASP A 120 6.10 -3.87 -16.87
N ALA A 121 5.84 -5.07 -16.36
CA ALA A 121 4.51 -5.44 -15.87
C ALA A 121 4.15 -4.64 -14.58
N VAL A 122 5.09 -4.45 -13.67
CA VAL A 122 4.92 -3.59 -12.49
C VAL A 122 4.63 -2.14 -12.90
N ARG A 123 5.40 -1.58 -13.83
CA ARG A 123 5.18 -0.23 -14.37
C ARG A 123 3.79 -0.07 -14.98
N ASN A 124 3.35 -1.08 -15.73
CA ASN A 124 2.03 -1.07 -16.33
C ASN A 124 0.92 -1.08 -15.25
N ALA A 125 1.03 -1.94 -14.26
CA ALA A 125 0.07 -1.99 -13.16
C ALA A 125 0.02 -0.66 -12.39
N ILE A 126 1.18 -0.07 -12.06
CA ILE A 126 1.25 1.24 -11.40
C ILE A 126 0.64 2.33 -12.28
N ARG A 127 0.98 2.38 -13.57
CA ARG A 127 0.45 3.43 -14.47
C ARG A 127 -1.06 3.40 -14.60
N THR A 128 -1.67 2.23 -14.49
CA THR A 128 -3.09 2.02 -14.79
C THR A 128 -3.95 1.73 -13.56
N HIS A 129 -3.41 1.86 -12.32
CA HIS A 129 -4.15 1.57 -11.10
C HIS A 129 -5.29 2.56 -10.82
N MET A 130 -5.13 3.82 -11.21
CA MET A 130 -6.12 4.86 -10.96
C MET A 130 -7.48 4.54 -11.56
N PHE A 131 -8.55 4.67 -10.79
CA PHE A 131 -9.92 4.34 -11.20
C PHE A 131 -10.48 5.20 -12.35
N ALA A 132 -9.78 6.24 -12.79
CA ALA A 132 -10.06 6.98 -14.02
C ALA A 132 -9.39 6.38 -15.26
N ARG A 133 -8.52 5.37 -15.10
CA ARG A 133 -7.78 4.72 -16.19
C ARG A 133 -8.31 3.32 -16.47
N THR A 134 -7.97 2.78 -17.62
CA THR A 134 -8.30 1.39 -18.00
C THR A 134 -7.12 0.49 -17.63
N PRO A 135 -7.26 -0.44 -16.67
CA PRO A 135 -6.20 -1.36 -16.31
C PRO A 135 -5.89 -2.34 -17.45
N VAL A 136 -4.61 -2.69 -17.60
CA VAL A 136 -4.14 -3.62 -18.63
C VAL A 136 -3.46 -4.81 -17.98
N GLY A 137 -4.06 -5.98 -18.11
CA GLY A 137 -3.62 -7.22 -17.48
C GLY A 137 -4.27 -7.49 -16.12
N PRO A 138 -4.16 -8.73 -15.63
CA PRO A 138 -4.85 -9.13 -14.41
C PRO A 138 -4.34 -8.43 -13.16
N GLU A 139 -3.02 -8.28 -12.96
CA GLU A 139 -2.45 -7.60 -11.80
C GLU A 139 -2.91 -6.15 -11.73
N ALA A 140 -2.93 -5.46 -12.89
CA ALA A 140 -3.41 -4.09 -12.98
C ALA A 140 -4.91 -3.98 -12.66
N LEU A 141 -5.74 -4.92 -13.18
CA LEU A 141 -7.18 -4.95 -12.93
C LEU A 141 -7.50 -5.10 -11.43
N TYR A 142 -6.87 -6.08 -10.78
CA TYR A 142 -7.20 -6.35 -9.38
C TYR A 142 -6.58 -5.32 -8.42
N LEU A 143 -5.44 -4.71 -8.76
CA LEU A 143 -4.90 -3.56 -8.02
C LEU A 143 -5.82 -2.34 -8.16
N HIS A 144 -6.24 -2.00 -9.37
CA HIS A 144 -7.19 -0.94 -9.66
C HIS A 144 -8.49 -1.08 -8.84
N ASP A 145 -9.06 -2.28 -8.80
CA ASP A 145 -10.30 -2.51 -8.08
C ASP A 145 -10.10 -2.53 -6.56
N ALA A 146 -8.94 -2.99 -6.08
CA ALA A 146 -8.61 -2.95 -4.66
C ALA A 146 -8.48 -1.50 -4.18
N ASP A 147 -7.72 -0.67 -4.89
CA ASP A 147 -7.59 0.76 -4.59
C ASP A 147 -8.94 1.48 -4.63
N ALA A 148 -9.76 1.24 -5.66
CA ALA A 148 -11.10 1.82 -5.76
C ALA A 148 -11.97 1.42 -4.56
N LEU A 149 -12.04 0.13 -4.21
CA LEU A 149 -12.86 -0.36 -3.10
C LEU A 149 -12.39 0.14 -1.73
N ASP A 150 -11.10 0.40 -1.55
CA ASP A 150 -10.52 0.93 -0.31
C ASP A 150 -10.97 2.39 -0.03
N TRP A 151 -11.63 3.06 -0.98
CA TRP A 151 -12.29 4.37 -0.81
C TRP A 151 -13.77 4.26 -0.42
N LEU A 152 -14.32 3.05 -0.28
CA LEU A 152 -15.70 2.82 0.13
C LEU A 152 -15.78 2.21 1.54
N GLY A 153 -17.01 2.09 2.06
CA GLY A 153 -17.29 1.46 3.35
C GLY A 153 -16.60 2.13 4.53
N ALA A 154 -16.44 1.39 5.61
CA ALA A 154 -15.83 1.90 6.85
C ALA A 154 -14.36 2.33 6.68
N ILE A 155 -13.60 1.64 5.82
CA ILE A 155 -12.21 2.00 5.53
C ILE A 155 -12.15 3.32 4.78
N GLY A 156 -12.98 3.52 3.76
CA GLY A 156 -13.05 4.78 3.03
C GLY A 156 -13.37 5.97 3.95
N VAL A 157 -14.31 5.79 4.89
CA VAL A 157 -14.60 6.78 5.93
C VAL A 157 -13.36 7.07 6.78
N ALA A 158 -12.72 6.03 7.31
CA ALA A 158 -11.55 6.19 8.18
C ALA A 158 -10.39 6.91 7.45
N ARG A 159 -10.15 6.57 6.18
CA ARG A 159 -9.12 7.21 5.34
C ARG A 159 -9.40 8.71 5.16
N VAL A 160 -10.61 9.06 4.74
CA VAL A 160 -10.98 10.47 4.46
C VAL A 160 -11.01 11.31 5.73
N MET A 161 -11.60 10.80 6.81
CA MET A 161 -11.67 11.53 8.08
C MET A 161 -10.28 11.73 8.70
N ALA A 162 -9.34 10.85 8.46
CA ALA A 162 -7.95 11.01 8.92
C ALA A 162 -7.16 12.10 8.18
N LEU A 163 -7.69 12.65 7.09
CA LEU A 163 -7.09 13.77 6.34
C LEU A 163 -7.47 15.14 6.91
N VAL A 164 -8.52 15.22 7.74
CA VAL A 164 -8.95 16.50 8.33
C VAL A 164 -7.80 17.13 9.12
N ASP A 165 -7.50 18.39 8.80
CA ASP A 165 -6.40 19.09 9.46
C ASP A 165 -6.78 19.41 10.94
N PRO A 166 -6.08 18.83 11.93
CA PRO A 166 -6.38 19.05 13.34
C PRO A 166 -6.11 20.50 13.81
N ASN A 167 -5.46 21.32 12.97
CA ASN A 167 -5.15 22.73 13.28
C ASN A 167 -6.15 23.70 12.63
N GLY A 168 -7.24 23.18 12.04
CA GLY A 168 -8.27 24.01 11.40
C GLY A 168 -7.91 24.48 9.98
N GLY A 169 -6.94 23.81 9.34
CA GLY A 169 -6.62 23.99 7.92
C GLY A 169 -7.49 23.13 7.01
N GLU A 170 -6.99 22.82 5.84
CA GLU A 170 -7.69 22.06 4.81
C GLU A 170 -7.09 20.64 4.64
N PRO A 171 -7.91 19.61 4.40
CA PRO A 171 -9.37 19.68 4.40
C PRO A 171 -9.97 19.81 5.82
N ASP A 172 -11.09 20.53 5.90
CA ASP A 172 -11.95 20.60 7.09
C ASP A 172 -13.01 19.49 7.09
N GLY A 173 -13.86 19.45 8.13
CA GLY A 173 -14.94 18.46 8.22
C GLY A 173 -15.90 18.47 7.02
N PRO A 174 -16.45 19.61 6.61
CA PRO A 174 -17.30 19.71 5.42
C PRO A 174 -16.65 19.21 4.13
N LYS A 175 -15.37 19.50 3.92
CA LYS A 175 -14.63 19.00 2.76
C LYS A 175 -14.40 17.48 2.81
N ALA A 176 -14.12 16.94 3.98
CA ALA A 176 -14.03 15.50 4.17
C ALA A 176 -15.36 14.81 3.84
N VAL A 177 -16.49 15.37 4.29
CA VAL A 177 -17.82 14.87 3.92
C VAL A 177 -18.04 14.92 2.42
N LYS A 178 -17.70 16.04 1.77
CA LYS A 178 -17.79 16.16 0.31
C LYS A 178 -16.96 15.09 -0.43
N MET A 179 -15.76 14.79 0.05
CA MET A 179 -14.94 13.72 -0.51
C MET A 179 -15.63 12.36 -0.37
N LEU A 180 -16.25 12.07 0.79
CA LEU A 180 -17.00 10.82 0.99
C LEU A 180 -18.23 10.72 0.08
N GLU A 181 -18.98 11.81 -0.10
CA GLU A 181 -20.11 11.88 -1.04
C GLU A 181 -19.65 11.65 -2.49
N ASP A 182 -18.54 12.25 -2.89
CA ASP A 182 -17.96 12.07 -4.22
C ASP A 182 -17.49 10.62 -4.43
N ASN A 183 -16.86 10.00 -3.44
CA ASN A 183 -16.47 8.60 -3.49
C ASN A 183 -17.70 7.69 -3.63
N LEU A 184 -18.74 7.93 -2.84
CA LEU A 184 -20.00 7.18 -2.91
C LEU A 184 -20.65 7.26 -4.30
N ALA A 185 -20.60 8.42 -4.93
CA ALA A 185 -21.18 8.65 -6.25
C ALA A 185 -20.36 8.06 -7.41
N GLN A 186 -19.03 8.11 -7.33
CA GLN A 186 -18.17 7.86 -8.47
C GLN A 186 -17.52 6.47 -8.47
N VAL A 187 -17.02 6.03 -7.31
CA VAL A 187 -16.20 4.80 -7.20
C VAL A 187 -16.96 3.54 -7.62
N PRO A 188 -18.24 3.34 -7.25
CA PRO A 188 -18.97 2.11 -7.57
C PRO A 188 -18.97 1.74 -9.05
N SER A 189 -19.08 2.74 -9.92
CA SER A 189 -19.09 2.54 -11.38
C SER A 189 -17.71 2.24 -11.98
N ARG A 190 -16.65 2.43 -11.19
CA ARG A 190 -15.27 2.25 -11.61
C ARG A 190 -14.73 0.86 -11.32
N VAL A 191 -15.37 0.10 -10.44
CA VAL A 191 -14.99 -1.27 -10.13
C VAL A 191 -15.33 -2.20 -11.29
N LEU A 192 -14.36 -2.94 -11.79
CA LEU A 192 -14.42 -3.65 -13.07
C LEU A 192 -14.51 -5.17 -12.95
N SER A 193 -13.79 -5.78 -11.98
CA SER A 193 -13.79 -7.23 -11.80
C SER A 193 -15.14 -7.76 -11.28
N PRO A 194 -15.53 -8.99 -11.61
CA PRO A 194 -16.76 -9.59 -11.09
C PRO A 194 -16.81 -9.65 -9.55
N ALA A 195 -15.71 -10.06 -8.91
CA ALA A 195 -15.62 -10.13 -7.45
C ALA A 195 -15.65 -8.74 -6.79
N GLY A 196 -14.98 -7.75 -7.40
CA GLY A 196 -15.05 -6.37 -6.94
C GLY A 196 -16.47 -5.83 -6.97
N ARG A 197 -17.16 -5.97 -8.10
CA ARG A 197 -18.57 -5.54 -8.26
C ARG A 197 -19.53 -6.19 -7.26
N LYS A 198 -19.26 -7.42 -6.84
CA LYS A 198 -20.07 -8.08 -5.79
C LYS A 198 -19.89 -7.44 -4.42
N ARG A 199 -18.74 -6.82 -4.14
CA ARG A 199 -18.47 -6.13 -2.86
C ARG A 199 -19.07 -4.73 -2.82
N VAL A 200 -19.21 -4.06 -3.95
CA VAL A 200 -19.68 -2.68 -4.05
C VAL A 200 -20.98 -2.41 -3.27
N PRO A 201 -22.07 -3.18 -3.41
CA PRO A 201 -23.33 -2.84 -2.75
C PRO A 201 -23.23 -2.74 -1.22
N LEU A 202 -22.47 -3.66 -0.59
CA LEU A 202 -22.26 -3.62 0.86
C LEU A 202 -21.48 -2.38 1.27
N LEU A 203 -20.37 -2.10 0.61
CA LEU A 203 -19.53 -0.95 0.94
C LEU A 203 -20.23 0.39 0.65
N GLN A 204 -21.05 0.47 -0.39
CA GLN A 204 -21.92 1.62 -0.65
C GLN A 204 -22.93 1.83 0.48
N GLN A 205 -23.57 0.75 0.93
CA GLN A 205 -24.54 0.82 2.03
C GLN A 205 -23.88 1.31 3.32
N GLU A 206 -22.72 0.80 3.66
CA GLU A 206 -21.96 1.20 4.86
C GLU A 206 -21.61 2.70 4.81
N LEU A 207 -21.06 3.18 3.69
CA LEU A 207 -20.69 4.57 3.52
C LEU A 207 -21.93 5.49 3.53
N ALA A 208 -23.00 5.10 2.84
CA ALA A 208 -24.23 5.86 2.80
C ALA A 208 -24.88 5.97 4.21
N ALA A 209 -24.87 4.87 4.98
CA ALA A 209 -25.39 4.87 6.35
C ALA A 209 -24.58 5.82 7.26
N PHE A 210 -23.23 5.79 7.14
CA PHE A 210 -22.39 6.73 7.88
C PHE A 210 -22.72 8.19 7.56
N LEU A 211 -22.82 8.53 6.27
CA LEU A 211 -23.15 9.90 5.85
C LEU A 211 -24.52 10.36 6.33
N GLU A 212 -25.53 9.47 6.30
CA GLU A 212 -26.87 9.81 6.80
C GLU A 212 -26.88 9.99 8.33
N ASP A 213 -26.17 9.15 9.08
CA ASP A 213 -26.05 9.29 10.52
C ASP A 213 -25.33 10.59 10.90
N LEU A 214 -24.21 10.87 10.24
CA LEU A 214 -23.44 12.10 10.45
C LEU A 214 -24.28 13.35 10.12
N ARG A 215 -25.02 13.32 9.01
CA ARG A 215 -25.93 14.41 8.61
C ARG A 215 -27.00 14.69 9.67
N ARG A 216 -27.60 13.63 10.23
CA ARG A 216 -28.63 13.73 11.28
C ARG A 216 -28.03 14.30 12.57
N GLU A 217 -26.85 13.85 12.97
CA GLU A 217 -26.20 14.24 14.24
C GLU A 217 -25.60 15.63 14.21
N THR A 218 -25.32 16.17 13.02
CA THR A 218 -24.66 17.48 12.85
C THR A 218 -25.58 18.55 12.24
N ASP A 219 -26.91 18.37 12.31
CA ASP A 219 -27.88 19.29 11.74
C ASP A 219 -27.58 19.63 10.27
N GLY A 220 -27.45 18.59 9.45
CA GLY A 220 -27.17 18.74 8.02
C GLY A 220 -25.74 19.21 7.75
N TYR A 221 -24.77 18.70 8.49
CA TYR A 221 -23.34 19.04 8.44
C TYR A 221 -22.96 20.43 8.91
N ARG A 222 -23.89 21.21 9.48
CA ARG A 222 -23.63 22.59 9.95
C ARG A 222 -22.79 22.67 11.21
N MET A 223 -22.62 21.55 11.93
CA MET A 223 -21.86 21.46 13.18
C MET A 223 -20.51 20.72 13.01
N LEU A 224 -20.01 20.61 11.79
CA LEU A 224 -18.69 20.03 11.50
C LEU A 224 -17.62 21.09 11.41
#